data_1c3e8365c72f915e4d7cc7bea0677b62
#
_entry.id   1c3e8365c72f915e4d7cc7bea0677b62
#
_cell.length_a   1.000
_cell.length_b   1.000
_cell.length_c   1.000
_cell.angle_alpha   90.00
_cell.angle_beta   90.00
_cell.angle_gamma   90.00
#
_symmetry.space_group_name_H-M   'P 1'
#
loop_
_entity.id
_entity.type
_entity.pdbx_description
1 polymer ?
#
loop_
_entity_poly.entity_id
_entity_poly.type
_entity_poly.pdbx_seq_one_letter_code
_entity_poly.pdbx_strand_id
1 'polypeptide(L)'
;EKIFKFGFGQSPFQIPTDIVNALKDNAYQNKYLPMQGLNELRDAVAKYTSVKKDYNYKPENVIIGPGSKELMFLLHILFDGEIILPAPSWVSYAPQAILGRNKIQSIQTKRENNWFPTGSEIEEVILKDKNKNYLLFLNSPNNPSGQICKNLEEISEIAKKYNLIILSDEIYSELSFDEEFKSISSYCPEKTIISTGLSKWCGAGGWRLGYFIVPDSLNILKNSINVLASETFSAVSAPIQYAAITAYTSDHSIYI
;
A
#
# COMPACT_ATOMS: atom_id res chain seq x y z
N GLU A 1 24.95 9.85 28.47
CA GLU A 1 23.75 8.96 28.31
C GLU A 1 23.63 8.53 26.85
N LYS A 2 23.39 7.21 26.62
CA LYS A 2 23.15 6.67 25.29
C LYS A 2 21.69 6.90 24.91
N ILE A 3 21.43 7.74 23.91
CA ILE A 3 20.08 8.03 23.44
C ILE A 3 19.72 7.09 22.26
N PHE A 4 18.67 6.31 22.42
CA PHE A 4 18.10 5.49 21.37
C PHE A 4 17.00 6.29 20.63
N LYS A 5 17.16 6.49 19.32
CA LYS A 5 16.23 7.26 18.49
C LYS A 5 15.26 6.34 17.77
N PHE A 6 13.97 6.43 18.08
CA PHE A 6 12.88 5.68 17.44
C PHE A 6 11.91 6.57 16.63
N GLY A 7 12.33 7.80 16.30
CA GLY A 7 11.45 8.78 15.68
C GLY A 7 11.17 8.57 14.19
N PHE A 8 12.08 7.95 13.46
CA PHE A 8 11.94 7.66 12.03
C PHE A 8 11.95 6.16 11.77
N GLY A 9 10.95 5.68 11.04
CA GLY A 9 10.87 4.30 10.59
C GLY A 9 11.81 4.06 9.39
N GLN A 10 13.10 4.29 9.56
CA GLN A 10 14.13 4.04 8.56
C GLN A 10 14.87 2.75 8.90
N SER A 11 15.06 1.89 7.88
CA SER A 11 15.87 0.68 8.04
C SER A 11 17.30 1.06 8.47
N PRO A 12 17.88 0.37 9.46
CA PRO A 12 19.29 0.54 9.81
C PRO A 12 20.22 -0.16 8.82
N PHE A 13 19.69 -1.01 7.96
CA PHE A 13 20.44 -1.77 6.97
C PHE A 13 20.57 -1.00 5.66
N GLN A 14 21.63 -1.29 4.93
CA GLN A 14 21.83 -0.72 3.61
C GLN A 14 20.95 -1.42 2.58
N ILE A 15 20.67 -0.71 1.48
CA ILE A 15 19.99 -1.29 0.32
C ILE A 15 20.86 -2.44 -0.23
N PRO A 16 20.25 -3.58 -0.65
CA PRO A 16 20.98 -4.69 -1.25
C PRO A 16 21.90 -4.24 -2.40
N THR A 17 23.12 -4.78 -2.43
CA THR A 17 24.19 -4.29 -3.31
C THR A 17 23.85 -4.43 -4.80
N ASP A 18 23.15 -5.49 -5.18
CA ASP A 18 22.70 -5.74 -6.56
C ASP A 18 21.68 -4.66 -7.00
N ILE A 19 20.79 -4.25 -6.13
CA ILE A 19 19.82 -3.16 -6.39
C ILE A 19 20.55 -1.82 -6.53
N VAL A 20 21.56 -1.56 -5.68
CA VAL A 20 22.41 -0.35 -5.79
C VAL A 20 23.18 -0.35 -7.09
N ASN A 21 23.74 -1.50 -7.51
CA ASN A 21 24.45 -1.61 -8.78
C ASN A 21 23.50 -1.41 -9.96
N ALA A 22 22.30 -2.00 -9.93
CA ALA A 22 21.29 -1.77 -10.94
C ALA A 22 20.93 -0.28 -11.08
N LEU A 23 20.89 0.50 -9.99
CA LEU A 23 20.70 1.95 -10.07
C LEU A 23 21.87 2.65 -10.76
N LYS A 24 23.13 2.29 -10.42
CA LYS A 24 24.32 2.86 -11.06
C LYS A 24 24.33 2.57 -12.56
N ASP A 25 24.01 1.33 -12.93
CA ASP A 25 23.98 0.87 -14.32
C ASP A 25 22.86 1.51 -15.15
N ASN A 26 21.83 2.06 -14.49
CA ASN A 26 20.71 2.72 -15.13
C ASN A 26 20.65 4.24 -14.87
N ALA A 27 21.69 4.83 -14.27
CA ALA A 27 21.71 6.28 -13.96
C ALA A 27 21.60 7.18 -15.22
N TYR A 28 21.93 6.65 -16.41
CA TYR A 28 21.82 7.36 -17.70
C TYR A 28 20.40 7.38 -18.28
N GLN A 29 19.44 6.66 -17.72
CA GLN A 29 18.05 6.63 -18.19
C GLN A 29 17.41 8.01 -17.99
N ASN A 30 17.14 8.71 -19.08
CA ASN A 30 16.71 10.11 -19.05
C ASN A 30 15.35 10.36 -19.71
N LYS A 31 14.70 9.33 -20.23
CA LYS A 31 13.41 9.47 -20.92
C LYS A 31 12.26 9.48 -19.91
N TYR A 32 11.20 10.22 -20.25
CA TYR A 32 9.93 10.08 -19.53
C TYR A 32 9.37 8.68 -19.75
N LEU A 33 8.94 8.06 -18.66
CA LEU A 33 8.29 6.76 -18.67
C LEU A 33 6.75 6.91 -18.71
N PRO A 34 6.00 5.84 -19.04
CA PRO A 34 4.55 5.86 -18.90
C PRO A 34 4.13 6.25 -17.48
N MET A 35 3.05 7.01 -17.34
CA MET A 35 2.54 7.49 -16.04
C MET A 35 2.23 6.34 -15.08
N GLN A 36 1.70 5.24 -15.58
CA GLN A 36 1.43 4.05 -14.77
C GLN A 36 2.70 3.34 -14.31
N GLY A 37 3.86 3.66 -14.89
CA GLY A 37 5.15 3.07 -14.63
C GLY A 37 5.68 2.19 -15.76
N LEU A 38 6.98 1.88 -15.71
CA LEU A 38 7.69 1.04 -16.65
C LEU A 38 7.04 -0.35 -16.76
N ASN A 39 6.78 -0.82 -17.96
CA ASN A 39 6.09 -2.11 -18.19
C ASN A 39 6.80 -3.28 -17.53
N GLU A 40 8.12 -3.35 -17.69
CA GLU A 40 8.97 -4.42 -17.13
C GLU A 40 8.92 -4.42 -15.60
N LEU A 41 8.86 -3.24 -14.97
CA LEU A 41 8.71 -3.14 -13.53
C LEU A 41 7.31 -3.59 -13.08
N ARG A 42 6.26 -3.17 -13.79
CA ARG A 42 4.89 -3.60 -13.48
C ARG A 42 4.71 -5.10 -13.61
N ASP A 43 5.32 -5.71 -14.63
CA ASP A 43 5.34 -7.16 -14.81
C ASP A 43 6.07 -7.87 -13.68
N ALA A 44 7.25 -7.37 -13.28
CA ALA A 44 8.01 -7.92 -12.15
C ALA A 44 7.23 -7.83 -10.83
N VAL A 45 6.61 -6.68 -10.54
CA VAL A 45 5.77 -6.48 -9.35
C VAL A 45 4.54 -7.39 -9.36
N ALA A 46 3.86 -7.50 -10.51
CA ALA A 46 2.68 -8.35 -10.63
C ALA A 46 3.02 -9.82 -10.37
N LYS A 47 4.09 -10.33 -10.97
CA LYS A 47 4.58 -11.70 -10.76
C LYS A 47 4.97 -11.95 -9.29
N TYR A 48 5.78 -11.06 -8.72
CA TYR A 48 6.19 -11.15 -7.33
C TYR A 48 5.01 -11.21 -6.36
N THR A 49 4.05 -10.32 -6.54
CA THR A 49 2.87 -10.26 -5.68
C THR A 49 1.94 -11.46 -5.91
N SER A 50 1.80 -11.92 -7.15
CA SER A 50 0.95 -13.08 -7.48
C SER A 50 1.41 -14.34 -6.78
N VAL A 51 2.71 -14.61 -6.77
CA VAL A 51 3.29 -15.76 -6.05
C VAL A 51 3.04 -15.68 -4.56
N LYS A 52 3.24 -14.50 -3.96
CA LYS A 52 3.09 -14.30 -2.50
C LYS A 52 1.64 -14.31 -2.01
N LYS A 53 0.69 -13.98 -2.87
CA LYS A 53 -0.73 -13.82 -2.49
C LYS A 53 -1.63 -14.92 -3.03
N ASP A 54 -1.07 -15.87 -3.78
CA ASP A 54 -1.82 -16.93 -4.49
C ASP A 54 -3.00 -16.37 -5.31
N TYR A 55 -2.73 -15.30 -6.06
CA TYR A 55 -3.71 -14.62 -6.90
C TYR A 55 -3.03 -14.07 -8.17
N ASN A 56 -3.67 -14.17 -9.32
CA ASN A 56 -3.10 -13.78 -10.61
C ASN A 56 -3.30 -12.28 -10.88
N TYR A 57 -2.37 -11.45 -10.39
CA TYR A 57 -2.31 -10.04 -10.73
C TYR A 57 -1.63 -9.84 -12.09
N LYS A 58 -2.11 -8.86 -12.84
CA LYS A 58 -1.58 -8.51 -14.17
C LYS A 58 -0.77 -7.20 -14.09
N PRO A 59 0.17 -6.96 -15.01
CA PRO A 59 0.88 -5.68 -15.09
C PRO A 59 -0.05 -4.46 -15.17
N GLU A 60 -1.23 -4.61 -15.79
CA GLU A 60 -2.26 -3.56 -15.92
C GLU A 60 -2.89 -3.17 -14.58
N ASN A 61 -2.79 -4.03 -13.58
CA ASN A 61 -3.28 -3.74 -12.22
C ASN A 61 -2.32 -2.85 -11.41
N VAL A 62 -1.04 -2.77 -11.82
CA VAL A 62 0.02 -2.10 -11.08
C VAL A 62 0.13 -0.63 -11.47
N ILE A 63 0.17 0.28 -10.49
CA ILE A 63 0.48 1.71 -10.65
C ILE A 63 1.70 2.03 -9.81
N ILE A 64 2.76 2.55 -10.45
CA ILE A 64 3.99 2.99 -9.78
C ILE A 64 3.86 4.47 -9.39
N GLY A 65 4.20 4.80 -8.15
CA GLY A 65 4.17 6.17 -7.65
C GLY A 65 5.41 6.56 -6.85
N PRO A 66 5.62 7.85 -6.58
CA PRO A 66 6.76 8.36 -5.82
C PRO A 66 6.61 8.07 -4.31
N GLY A 67 6.56 6.78 -3.99
CA GLY A 67 6.18 6.20 -2.72
C GLY A 67 4.66 5.98 -2.62
N SER A 68 4.25 4.96 -1.86
CA SER A 68 2.82 4.65 -1.63
C SER A 68 2.05 5.83 -1.02
N LYS A 69 2.74 6.69 -0.26
CA LYS A 69 2.18 7.89 0.37
C LYS A 69 1.52 8.84 -0.64
N GLU A 70 2.17 9.07 -1.80
CA GLU A 70 1.61 9.92 -2.85
C GLU A 70 0.37 9.28 -3.49
N LEU A 71 0.45 7.99 -3.79
CA LEU A 71 -0.70 7.26 -4.35
C LEU A 71 -1.90 7.26 -3.39
N MET A 72 -1.67 7.17 -2.08
CA MET A 72 -2.74 7.31 -1.07
C MET A 72 -3.35 8.72 -1.10
N PHE A 73 -2.53 9.76 -1.28
CA PHE A 73 -3.02 11.12 -1.39
C PHE A 73 -3.90 11.32 -2.62
N LEU A 74 -3.48 10.80 -3.79
CA LEU A 74 -4.31 10.81 -5.00
C LEU A 74 -5.63 10.06 -4.79
N LEU A 75 -5.58 8.92 -4.09
CA LEU A 75 -6.78 8.15 -3.76
C LEU A 75 -7.76 8.96 -2.90
N HIS A 76 -7.27 9.68 -1.89
CA HIS A 76 -8.11 10.56 -1.06
C HIS A 76 -8.77 11.68 -1.88
N ILE A 77 -8.06 12.28 -2.83
CA ILE A 77 -8.61 13.33 -3.72
C ILE A 77 -9.72 12.78 -4.62
N LEU A 78 -9.57 11.56 -5.09
CA LEU A 78 -10.47 10.94 -6.07
C LEU A 78 -11.67 10.23 -5.43
N PHE A 79 -11.57 9.85 -4.17
CA PHE A 79 -12.60 9.05 -3.51
C PHE A 79 -13.78 9.92 -3.06
N ASP A 80 -14.93 9.71 -3.65
CA ASP A 80 -16.19 10.33 -3.24
C ASP A 80 -16.88 9.45 -2.20
N GLY A 81 -16.62 9.73 -0.91
CA GLY A 81 -17.13 8.96 0.20
C GLY A 81 -16.48 9.28 1.54
N GLU A 82 -16.71 8.41 2.51
CA GLU A 82 -16.15 8.54 3.86
C GLU A 82 -15.00 7.53 4.07
N ILE A 83 -13.98 7.97 4.81
CA ILE A 83 -12.80 7.15 5.12
C ILE A 83 -12.97 6.53 6.50
N ILE A 84 -12.89 5.21 6.59
CA ILE A 84 -12.86 4.50 7.87
C ILE A 84 -11.40 4.33 8.28
N LEU A 85 -11.04 4.94 9.43
CA LEU A 85 -9.69 4.86 10.00
C LEU A 85 -9.72 4.17 11.36
N PRO A 86 -9.11 2.98 11.49
CA PRO A 86 -8.81 2.39 12.79
C PRO A 86 -7.82 3.28 13.56
N ALA A 87 -8.02 3.44 14.86
CA ALA A 87 -7.13 4.19 15.73
C ALA A 87 -6.60 3.26 16.85
N PRO A 88 -5.25 3.19 17.06
CA PRO A 88 -4.22 4.04 16.46
C PRO A 88 -3.88 3.64 15.00
N SER A 89 -3.47 4.62 14.21
CA SER A 89 -3.03 4.44 12.81
C SER A 89 -1.87 5.36 12.46
N TRP A 90 -1.27 5.13 11.29
CA TRP A 90 -0.19 5.98 10.81
C TRP A 90 -0.65 7.43 10.68
N VAL A 91 0.18 8.33 11.20
CA VAL A 91 -0.13 9.76 11.36
C VAL A 91 -0.49 10.51 10.07
N SER A 92 -0.18 9.96 8.90
CA SER A 92 -0.45 10.63 7.63
C SER A 92 -1.84 10.34 7.05
N TYR A 93 -2.55 9.30 7.47
CA TYR A 93 -3.87 8.98 6.89
C TYR A 93 -4.90 10.07 7.15
N ALA A 94 -5.08 10.47 8.40
CA ALA A 94 -6.07 11.50 8.73
C ALA A 94 -5.78 12.86 8.08
N PRO A 95 -4.55 13.42 8.11
CA PRO A 95 -4.25 14.66 7.39
C PRO A 95 -4.49 14.57 5.88
N GLN A 96 -4.17 13.45 5.24
CA GLN A 96 -4.44 13.27 3.80
C GLN A 96 -5.95 13.21 3.51
N ALA A 97 -6.73 12.51 4.34
CA ALA A 97 -8.19 12.49 4.21
C ALA A 97 -8.80 13.90 4.34
N ILE A 98 -8.31 14.72 5.29
CA ILE A 98 -8.74 16.11 5.47
C ILE A 98 -8.40 16.96 4.23
N LEU A 99 -7.17 16.83 3.70
CA LEU A 99 -6.76 17.52 2.48
C LEU A 99 -7.58 17.08 1.26
N GLY A 100 -7.95 15.81 1.17
CA GLY A 100 -8.85 15.25 0.16
C GLY A 100 -10.32 15.62 0.40
N ARG A 101 -10.65 16.35 1.48
CA ARG A 101 -12.02 16.72 1.89
C ARG A 101 -12.92 15.53 2.21
N ASN A 102 -12.35 14.39 2.52
CA ASN A 102 -13.11 13.22 2.95
C ASN A 102 -13.49 13.37 4.42
N LYS A 103 -14.70 12.95 4.76
CA LYS A 103 -15.10 12.78 6.15
C LYS A 103 -14.49 11.50 6.71
N ILE A 104 -13.99 11.58 7.95
CA ILE A 104 -13.36 10.46 8.64
C ILE A 104 -14.33 9.85 9.64
N GLN A 105 -14.48 8.53 9.59
CA GLN A 105 -15.13 7.69 10.59
C GLN A 105 -14.02 6.95 11.35
N SER A 106 -13.71 7.41 12.56
CA SER A 106 -12.69 6.75 13.38
C SER A 106 -13.28 5.61 14.18
N ILE A 107 -12.63 4.45 14.15
CA ILE A 107 -12.94 3.30 15.01
C ILE A 107 -11.85 3.18 16.06
N GLN A 108 -12.21 3.33 17.34
CA GLN A 108 -11.28 3.13 18.45
C GLN A 108 -11.07 1.64 18.67
N THR A 109 -9.92 1.14 18.22
CA THR A 109 -9.58 -0.27 18.32
C THR A 109 -9.04 -0.64 19.71
N LYS A 110 -9.01 -1.93 20.01
CA LYS A 110 -8.64 -2.45 21.33
C LYS A 110 -7.47 -3.42 21.23
N ARG A 111 -6.70 -3.51 22.31
CA ARG A 111 -5.56 -4.43 22.40
C ARG A 111 -5.98 -5.90 22.23
N GLU A 112 -7.15 -6.26 22.73
CA GLU A 112 -7.73 -7.61 22.64
C GLU A 112 -7.95 -8.05 21.19
N ASN A 113 -8.12 -7.09 20.27
CA ASN A 113 -8.26 -7.31 18.82
C ASN A 113 -6.99 -6.93 18.07
N ASN A 114 -5.82 -7.00 18.71
CA ASN A 114 -4.53 -6.63 18.10
C ASN A 114 -4.51 -5.21 17.49
N TRP A 115 -5.31 -4.29 18.01
CA TRP A 115 -5.45 -2.93 17.49
C TRP A 115 -6.01 -2.88 16.04
N PHE A 116 -6.90 -3.84 15.71
CA PHE A 116 -7.67 -3.83 14.47
C PHE A 116 -9.17 -3.76 14.76
N PRO A 117 -9.97 -3.20 13.85
CA PRO A 117 -11.42 -3.17 14.00
C PRO A 117 -12.01 -4.58 13.80
N THR A 118 -13.10 -4.86 14.47
CA THR A 118 -13.93 -6.04 14.19
C THR A 118 -14.85 -5.75 13.00
N GLY A 119 -15.38 -6.80 12.37
CA GLY A 119 -16.39 -6.65 11.32
C GLY A 119 -17.63 -5.93 11.82
N SER A 120 -18.08 -6.21 13.05
CA SER A 120 -19.23 -5.53 13.66
C SER A 120 -18.98 -4.02 13.86
N GLU A 121 -17.79 -3.59 14.29
CA GLU A 121 -17.48 -2.18 14.43
C GLU A 121 -17.44 -1.45 13.07
N ILE A 122 -16.97 -2.12 12.01
CA ILE A 122 -17.02 -1.59 10.64
C ILE A 122 -18.48 -1.51 10.17
N GLU A 123 -19.26 -2.55 10.38
CA GLU A 123 -20.67 -2.60 10.01
C GLU A 123 -21.48 -1.50 10.68
N GLU A 124 -21.28 -1.25 11.98
CA GLU A 124 -21.93 -0.15 12.71
C GLU A 124 -21.65 1.22 12.06
N VAL A 125 -20.44 1.46 11.56
CA VAL A 125 -20.12 2.70 10.84
C VAL A 125 -20.91 2.79 9.54
N ILE A 126 -20.94 1.73 8.75
CA ILE A 126 -21.64 1.69 7.46
C ILE A 126 -23.16 1.86 7.63
N LEU A 127 -23.71 1.25 8.68
CA LEU A 127 -25.17 1.29 8.96
C LEU A 127 -25.68 2.68 9.35
N LYS A 128 -24.80 3.62 9.71
CA LYS A 128 -25.21 5.02 9.96
C LYS A 128 -25.70 5.72 8.70
N ASP A 129 -25.15 5.36 7.53
CA ASP A 129 -25.62 5.86 6.24
C ASP A 129 -25.22 4.91 5.10
N LYS A 130 -26.08 3.99 4.76
CA LYS A 130 -25.86 2.96 3.73
C LYS A 130 -25.79 3.52 2.30
N ASN A 131 -26.15 4.79 2.09
CA ASN A 131 -26.14 5.41 0.75
C ASN A 131 -24.78 5.98 0.40
N LYS A 132 -23.81 5.96 1.33
CA LYS A 132 -22.46 6.45 1.10
C LYS A 132 -21.51 5.36 0.66
N ASN A 133 -20.48 5.78 -0.07
CA ASN A 133 -19.31 4.95 -0.30
C ASN A 133 -18.36 5.02 0.90
N TYR A 134 -17.71 3.92 1.21
CA TYR A 134 -16.73 3.83 2.28
C TYR A 134 -15.42 3.22 1.78
N LEU A 135 -14.31 3.77 2.28
CA LEU A 135 -12.96 3.25 2.07
C LEU A 135 -12.30 2.99 3.41
N LEU A 136 -12.00 1.72 3.70
CA LEU A 136 -11.28 1.32 4.90
C LEU A 136 -9.77 1.37 4.65
N PHE A 137 -9.02 2.05 5.49
CA PHE A 137 -7.57 1.94 5.55
C PHE A 137 -7.17 0.84 6.54
N LEU A 138 -6.62 -0.23 6.03
CA LEU A 138 -6.17 -1.38 6.81
C LEU A 138 -4.64 -1.51 6.67
N ASN A 139 -3.89 -1.08 7.68
CA ASN A 139 -2.43 -1.22 7.68
C ASN A 139 -2.02 -2.44 8.51
N SER A 140 -1.54 -3.47 7.85
CA SER A 140 -1.07 -4.71 8.46
C SER A 140 0.20 -5.21 7.77
N PRO A 141 1.29 -5.45 8.50
CA PRO A 141 1.53 -5.13 9.91
C PRO A 141 1.33 -3.65 10.22
N ASN A 142 0.80 -3.32 11.41
CA ASN A 142 0.33 -1.96 11.72
C ASN A 142 1.44 -1.04 12.22
N ASN A 143 1.41 0.21 11.78
CA ASN A 143 2.12 1.31 12.43
C ASN A 143 1.10 2.18 13.18
N PRO A 144 1.12 2.27 14.54
CA PRO A 144 2.30 2.07 15.39
C PRO A 144 2.35 0.76 16.19
N SER A 145 1.33 -0.10 16.16
CA SER A 145 1.23 -1.23 17.11
C SER A 145 2.18 -2.40 16.81
N GLY A 146 2.66 -2.53 15.57
CA GLY A 146 3.46 -3.66 15.11
C GLY A 146 2.67 -4.96 14.92
N GLN A 147 1.36 -4.95 15.18
CA GLN A 147 0.51 -6.13 15.15
C GLN A 147 0.05 -6.48 13.74
N ILE A 148 -0.26 -7.77 13.53
CA ILE A 148 -0.85 -8.31 12.30
C ILE A 148 -2.35 -8.48 12.49
N CYS A 149 -3.13 -8.14 11.47
CA CYS A 149 -4.57 -8.35 11.45
C CYS A 149 -4.90 -9.85 11.36
N LYS A 150 -5.67 -10.36 12.33
CA LYS A 150 -6.06 -11.79 12.39
C LYS A 150 -7.50 -12.03 11.95
N ASN A 151 -8.34 -11.02 11.94
CA ASN A 151 -9.77 -11.12 11.62
C ASN A 151 -10.10 -10.73 10.17
N LEU A 152 -9.19 -11.10 9.24
CA LEU A 152 -9.29 -10.77 7.81
C LEU A 152 -10.56 -11.32 7.15
N GLU A 153 -10.97 -12.54 7.51
CA GLU A 153 -12.16 -13.18 6.95
C GLU A 153 -13.43 -12.39 7.32
N GLU A 154 -13.60 -12.06 8.58
CA GLU A 154 -14.72 -11.24 9.06
C GLU A 154 -14.79 -9.88 8.34
N ILE A 155 -13.65 -9.17 8.24
CA ILE A 155 -13.58 -7.89 7.54
C ILE A 155 -13.94 -8.06 6.06
N SER A 156 -13.47 -9.13 5.42
CA SER A 156 -13.74 -9.41 4.01
C SER A 156 -15.21 -9.68 3.72
N GLU A 157 -15.92 -10.35 4.63
CA GLU A 157 -17.37 -10.59 4.56
C GLU A 157 -18.14 -9.26 4.57
N ILE A 158 -17.76 -8.35 5.47
CA ILE A 158 -18.35 -7.01 5.54
C ILE A 158 -18.04 -6.21 4.26
N ALA A 159 -16.81 -6.30 3.75
CA ALA A 159 -16.43 -5.63 2.52
C ALA A 159 -17.27 -6.11 1.31
N LYS A 160 -17.49 -7.40 1.19
CA LYS A 160 -18.35 -7.99 0.14
C LYS A 160 -19.80 -7.58 0.31
N LYS A 161 -20.33 -7.67 1.53
CA LYS A 161 -21.73 -7.39 1.88
C LYS A 161 -22.14 -5.95 1.57
N TYR A 162 -21.26 -4.99 1.86
CA TYR A 162 -21.56 -3.55 1.77
C TYR A 162 -20.81 -2.83 0.65
N ASN A 163 -20.16 -3.56 -0.25
CA ASN A 163 -19.35 -2.98 -1.32
C ASN A 163 -18.26 -2.02 -0.80
N LEU A 164 -17.71 -2.30 0.39
CA LEU A 164 -16.65 -1.53 1.00
C LEU A 164 -15.34 -1.72 0.23
N ILE A 165 -14.67 -0.62 -0.12
CA ILE A 165 -13.31 -0.68 -0.69
C ILE A 165 -12.31 -0.70 0.45
N ILE A 166 -11.26 -1.51 0.32
CA ILE A 166 -10.18 -1.61 1.30
C ILE A 166 -8.87 -1.14 0.65
N LEU A 167 -8.21 -0.15 1.23
CA LEU A 167 -6.80 0.09 1.01
C LEU A 167 -6.00 -0.74 2.03
N SER A 168 -5.38 -1.81 1.57
CA SER A 168 -4.48 -2.65 2.36
C SER A 168 -3.07 -2.07 2.29
N ASP A 169 -2.66 -1.32 3.30
CA ASP A 169 -1.28 -0.83 3.40
C ASP A 169 -0.38 -1.91 3.99
N GLU A 170 0.34 -2.58 3.10
CA GLU A 170 1.18 -3.74 3.36
C GLU A 170 2.68 -3.39 3.33
N ILE A 171 3.02 -2.12 3.59
CA ILE A 171 4.40 -1.63 3.51
C ILE A 171 5.37 -2.40 4.42
N TYR A 172 4.87 -3.07 5.45
CA TYR A 172 5.65 -3.89 6.39
C TYR A 172 5.49 -5.40 6.18
N SER A 173 4.79 -5.85 5.14
CA SER A 173 4.47 -7.28 4.93
C SER A 173 5.70 -8.20 4.87
N GLU A 174 6.83 -7.67 4.37
CA GLU A 174 8.09 -8.39 4.26
C GLU A 174 8.89 -8.42 5.58
N LEU A 175 8.46 -7.66 6.59
CA LEU A 175 9.14 -7.54 7.90
C LEU A 175 8.33 -8.23 8.99
N SER A 176 7.75 -9.39 8.68
CA SER A 176 7.02 -10.22 9.63
C SER A 176 7.98 -11.27 10.21
N PHE A 177 8.32 -11.16 11.50
CA PHE A 177 9.38 -11.97 12.11
C PHE A 177 8.84 -13.24 12.79
N ASP A 178 7.74 -13.13 13.52
CA ASP A 178 7.24 -14.21 14.37
C ASP A 178 5.96 -14.88 13.84
N GLU A 179 5.26 -14.22 12.93
CA GLU A 179 3.98 -14.68 12.39
C GLU A 179 3.96 -14.53 10.87
N GLU A 180 3.35 -15.49 10.18
CA GLU A 180 3.13 -15.39 8.74
C GLU A 180 2.13 -14.27 8.42
N PHE A 181 2.55 -13.30 7.62
CA PHE A 181 1.67 -12.25 7.11
C PHE A 181 0.69 -12.82 6.07
N LYS A 182 -0.59 -12.51 6.25
CA LYS A 182 -1.63 -12.75 5.24
C LYS A 182 -2.25 -11.44 4.79
N SER A 183 -2.44 -11.31 3.49
CA SER A 183 -3.12 -10.15 2.91
C SER A 183 -4.62 -10.34 2.93
N ILE A 184 -5.37 -9.26 3.20
CA ILE A 184 -6.83 -9.28 3.05
C ILE A 184 -7.25 -9.50 1.59
N SER A 185 -6.38 -9.21 0.62
CA SER A 185 -6.63 -9.48 -0.78
C SER A 185 -6.79 -10.98 -1.10
N SER A 186 -6.30 -11.89 -0.24
CA SER A 186 -6.55 -13.32 -0.37
C SER A 186 -8.01 -13.72 -0.06
N TYR A 187 -8.76 -12.85 0.62
CA TYR A 187 -10.15 -13.08 0.99
C TYR A 187 -11.15 -12.29 0.13
N CYS A 188 -10.78 -11.07 -0.29
CA CYS A 188 -11.62 -10.20 -1.13
C CYS A 188 -10.78 -9.40 -2.13
N PRO A 189 -10.13 -10.06 -3.11
CA PRO A 189 -9.23 -9.40 -4.05
C PRO A 189 -9.94 -8.30 -4.85
N GLU A 190 -11.20 -8.50 -5.19
CA GLU A 190 -12.00 -7.57 -6.00
C GLU A 190 -12.36 -6.25 -5.27
N LYS A 191 -12.17 -6.17 -3.95
CA LYS A 191 -12.42 -4.99 -3.12
C LYS A 191 -11.16 -4.36 -2.56
N THR A 192 -9.99 -4.96 -2.81
CA THR A 192 -8.75 -4.60 -2.14
C THR A 192 -7.78 -3.92 -3.09
N ILE A 193 -7.36 -2.70 -2.74
CA ILE A 193 -6.20 -2.03 -3.31
C ILE A 193 -5.01 -2.35 -2.40
N ILE A 194 -4.00 -3.04 -2.94
CA ILE A 194 -2.76 -3.30 -2.20
C ILE A 194 -1.85 -2.10 -2.36
N SER A 195 -1.29 -1.63 -1.26
CA SER A 195 -0.34 -0.51 -1.19
C SER A 195 0.95 -0.97 -0.54
N THR A 196 2.09 -0.83 -1.22
CA THR A 196 3.41 -1.17 -0.68
C THR A 196 4.54 -0.49 -1.46
N GLY A 197 5.79 -0.91 -1.29
CA GLY A 197 6.96 -0.36 -2.00
C GLY A 197 8.29 -0.72 -1.37
N LEU A 198 9.36 -0.05 -1.81
CA LEU A 198 10.75 -0.33 -1.42
C LEU A 198 11.17 0.33 -0.10
N SER A 199 10.32 1.13 0.53
CA SER A 199 10.75 2.02 1.62
C SER A 199 11.20 1.27 2.88
N LYS A 200 10.64 0.09 3.16
CA LYS A 200 10.88 -0.61 4.44
C LYS A 200 11.76 -1.82 4.26
N TRP A 201 11.31 -2.87 3.63
CA TRP A 201 12.09 -4.10 3.50
C TRP A 201 13.42 -3.89 2.74
N CYS A 202 13.41 -3.09 1.68
CA CYS A 202 14.58 -2.79 0.87
C CYS A 202 15.47 -1.68 1.47
N GLY A 203 14.99 -0.95 2.51
CA GLY A 203 15.71 0.19 3.07
C GLY A 203 15.77 1.42 2.14
N ALA A 204 15.08 1.40 1.00
CA ALA A 204 15.17 2.41 -0.06
C ALA A 204 14.13 3.53 0.08
N GLY A 205 13.78 3.94 1.30
CA GLY A 205 12.77 4.97 1.55
C GLY A 205 13.06 6.31 0.88
N GLY A 206 14.36 6.68 0.77
CA GLY A 206 14.81 7.90 0.09
C GLY A 206 14.68 7.86 -1.44
N TRP A 207 14.53 6.68 -2.05
CA TRP A 207 14.36 6.54 -3.50
C TRP A 207 12.96 6.87 -3.98
N ARG A 208 11.99 6.96 -3.06
CA ARG A 208 10.61 7.35 -3.36
C ARG A 208 9.96 6.47 -4.42
N LEU A 209 9.96 5.15 -4.27
CA LEU A 209 9.21 4.23 -5.10
C LEU A 209 8.25 3.38 -4.26
N GLY A 210 6.98 3.45 -4.58
CA GLY A 210 5.92 2.59 -4.10
C GLY A 210 4.95 2.27 -5.21
N TYR A 211 3.97 1.42 -4.93
CA TYR A 211 2.98 1.05 -5.91
C TYR A 211 1.65 0.69 -5.28
N PHE A 212 0.61 0.81 -6.10
CA PHE A 212 -0.69 0.19 -5.87
C PHE A 212 -0.87 -1.00 -6.81
N ILE A 213 -1.59 -2.01 -6.32
CA ILE A 213 -2.22 -3.01 -7.17
C ILE A 213 -3.72 -2.82 -7.04
N VAL A 214 -4.36 -2.43 -8.13
CA VAL A 214 -5.77 -2.11 -8.21
C VAL A 214 -6.49 -3.18 -9.02
N PRO A 215 -7.47 -3.89 -8.47
CA PRO A 215 -8.16 -4.96 -9.18
C PRO A 215 -9.00 -4.41 -10.35
N ASP A 216 -9.32 -5.29 -11.32
CA ASP A 216 -10.10 -4.91 -12.51
C ASP A 216 -11.50 -4.40 -12.18
N SER A 217 -12.10 -4.83 -11.07
CA SER A 217 -13.37 -4.34 -10.53
C SER A 217 -13.34 -2.85 -10.16
N LEU A 218 -12.15 -2.28 -9.93
CA LEU A 218 -11.92 -0.87 -9.59
C LEU A 218 -11.23 -0.10 -10.74
N ASN A 219 -11.41 -0.52 -11.99
CA ASN A 219 -10.77 0.09 -13.16
C ASN A 219 -11.05 1.59 -13.31
N ILE A 220 -12.25 2.06 -12.96
CA ILE A 220 -12.58 3.49 -13.01
C ILE A 220 -11.63 4.25 -12.08
N LEU A 221 -11.48 3.80 -10.85
CA LEU A 221 -10.59 4.42 -9.86
C LEU A 221 -9.13 4.35 -10.32
N LYS A 222 -8.67 3.20 -10.84
CA LYS A 222 -7.34 3.03 -11.41
C LYS A 222 -7.04 4.05 -12.51
N ASN A 223 -7.95 4.20 -13.45
CA ASN A 223 -7.79 5.14 -14.56
C ASN A 223 -7.78 6.58 -14.07
N SER A 224 -8.63 6.93 -13.10
CA SER A 224 -8.64 8.25 -12.48
C SER A 224 -7.34 8.58 -11.76
N ILE A 225 -6.73 7.60 -11.04
CA ILE A 225 -5.41 7.76 -10.41
C ILE A 225 -4.36 8.06 -11.50
N ASN A 226 -4.35 7.34 -12.62
CA ASN A 226 -3.40 7.58 -13.71
C ASN A 226 -3.57 8.99 -14.33
N VAL A 227 -4.80 9.45 -14.52
CA VAL A 227 -5.08 10.82 -15.01
C VAL A 227 -4.57 11.85 -14.01
N LEU A 228 -4.85 11.68 -12.71
CA LEU A 228 -4.39 12.63 -11.70
C LEU A 228 -2.88 12.59 -11.52
N ALA A 229 -2.25 11.42 -11.68
CA ALA A 229 -0.79 11.28 -11.69
C ALA A 229 -0.13 12.09 -12.82
N SER A 230 -0.78 12.20 -14.01
CA SER A 230 -0.29 13.03 -15.11
C SER A 230 -0.21 14.52 -14.76
N GLU A 231 -1.13 14.98 -13.92
CA GLU A 231 -1.24 16.39 -13.50
C GLU A 231 -0.39 16.71 -12.24
N THR A 232 0.25 15.69 -11.64
CA THR A 232 1.04 15.86 -10.42
C THR A 232 2.53 15.52 -10.65
N PHE A 233 2.89 14.25 -10.62
CA PHE A 233 4.29 13.81 -10.71
C PHE A 233 4.68 13.22 -12.08
N SER A 234 3.76 13.07 -13.01
CA SER A 234 3.90 12.45 -14.34
C SER A 234 4.37 11.00 -14.27
N ALA A 235 5.63 10.76 -13.92
CA ALA A 235 6.20 9.43 -13.72
C ALA A 235 7.29 9.46 -12.64
N VAL A 236 7.47 8.33 -11.97
CA VAL A 236 8.61 8.15 -11.06
C VAL A 236 9.91 8.14 -11.85
N SER A 237 10.99 8.59 -11.22
CA SER A 237 12.35 8.63 -11.80
C SER A 237 12.70 7.35 -12.55
N ALA A 238 13.10 7.47 -13.82
CA ALA A 238 13.43 6.35 -14.69
C ALA A 238 14.55 5.46 -14.11
N PRO A 239 15.72 5.98 -13.69
CA PRO A 239 16.77 5.16 -13.09
C PRO A 239 16.28 4.31 -11.91
N ILE A 240 15.40 4.87 -11.08
CA ILE A 240 14.86 4.17 -9.91
C ILE A 240 13.90 3.05 -10.33
N GLN A 241 13.08 3.26 -11.36
CA GLN A 241 12.17 2.23 -11.85
C GLN A 241 12.95 1.05 -12.47
N TYR A 242 14.01 1.31 -13.24
CA TYR A 242 14.88 0.27 -13.78
C TYR A 242 15.59 -0.52 -12.66
N ALA A 243 16.13 0.17 -11.66
CA ALA A 243 16.75 -0.50 -10.51
C ALA A 243 15.74 -1.35 -9.70
N ALA A 244 14.50 -0.89 -9.59
CA ALA A 244 13.44 -1.59 -8.88
C ALA A 244 13.05 -2.94 -9.53
N ILE A 245 13.31 -3.15 -10.82
CA ILE A 245 13.11 -4.47 -11.45
C ILE A 245 13.95 -5.52 -10.71
N THR A 246 15.21 -5.22 -10.43
CA THR A 246 16.11 -6.12 -9.67
C THR A 246 15.53 -6.43 -8.29
N ALA A 247 14.92 -5.45 -7.61
CA ALA A 247 14.30 -5.64 -6.30
C ALA A 247 13.12 -6.64 -6.31
N TYR A 248 12.47 -6.86 -7.43
CA TYR A 248 11.33 -7.78 -7.55
C TYR A 248 11.62 -9.05 -8.36
N THR A 249 12.84 -9.20 -8.87
CA THR A 249 13.25 -10.37 -9.68
C THR A 249 14.40 -11.17 -9.06
N SER A 250 15.14 -10.59 -8.12
CA SER A 250 16.23 -11.27 -7.42
C SER A 250 15.76 -11.91 -6.11
N ASP A 251 16.52 -12.88 -5.61
CA ASP A 251 16.29 -13.46 -4.29
C ASP A 251 16.88 -12.54 -3.20
N HIS A 252 16.03 -12.02 -2.37
CA HIS A 252 16.38 -11.16 -1.25
C HIS A 252 16.06 -11.77 0.11
N SER A 253 15.84 -13.08 0.18
CA SER A 253 15.48 -13.80 1.42
C SER A 253 16.47 -13.58 2.57
N ILE A 254 17.72 -13.23 2.26
CA ILE A 254 18.74 -12.88 3.28
C ILE A 254 18.54 -11.49 3.92
N TYR A 255 17.65 -10.67 3.37
CA TYR A 255 17.39 -9.30 3.86
C TYR A 255 16.01 -9.14 4.50
N ILE A 256 15.21 -10.21 4.47
CA ILE A 256 13.82 -10.20 4.94
C ILE A 256 13.57 -11.29 5.98
#